data_1678796549e2b5b84324f1812b481729
#
_entry.id   1678796549e2b5b84324f1812b481729
#
_cell.length_a   1.000
_cell.length_b   1.000
_cell.length_c   1.000
_cell.angle_alpha   90.00
_cell.angle_beta   90.00
_cell.angle_gamma   90.00
#
_symmetry.space_group_name_H-M   'P 1'
#
loop_
_entity.id
_entity.type
_entity.pdbx_description
1 polymer ?
#
loop_
_entity_poly.entity_id
_entity_poly.type
_entity_poly.pdbx_seq_one_letter_code
_entity_poly.pdbx_strand_id
1 'polypeptide(L)'
;FSWCSMLVYTPKPLQPRSEYPKVSILLAARNEEALIIRCLEAMHRLNYPTHLLDIQIGDDSSSDNTLALIQEFIQDKPHFHVHSITEVVGKGRGKANVLAQLAHHADGVFYGITDVDVQLPADWILGLLQEFDDDVGLVSGTTMCQPGELFATMQSIDWLHFMGYIKAF
;
A
#
# COMPACT_ATOMS: atom_id res chain seq x y z
N PHE A 1 23.82 18.77 -4.80
CA PHE A 1 22.61 18.96 -5.62
C PHE A 1 21.34 18.36 -4.98
N SER A 2 21.41 17.18 -4.36
CA SER A 2 20.26 16.47 -3.78
C SER A 2 19.56 17.20 -2.61
N TRP A 3 20.31 17.85 -1.72
CA TRP A 3 19.75 18.59 -0.58
C TRP A 3 18.92 19.82 -0.96
N CYS A 4 19.34 20.55 -1.99
CA CYS A 4 18.58 21.72 -2.46
C CYS A 4 17.24 21.32 -3.10
N SER A 5 17.16 20.17 -3.76
CA SER A 5 15.90 19.72 -4.35
C SER A 5 14.87 19.25 -3.33
N MET A 6 15.31 18.69 -2.17
CA MET A 6 14.41 18.35 -1.07
C MET A 6 13.86 19.57 -0.35
N LEU A 7 14.65 20.63 -0.20
CA LEU A 7 14.22 21.87 0.46
C LEU A 7 13.22 22.69 -0.35
N VAL A 8 13.09 22.40 -1.65
CA VAL A 8 12.20 23.15 -2.59
C VAL A 8 10.99 22.29 -3.01
N TYR A 9 10.89 21.02 -2.55
CA TYR A 9 9.72 20.21 -2.86
C TYR A 9 8.50 20.73 -2.09
N THR A 10 7.59 21.34 -2.80
CA THR A 10 6.26 21.67 -2.29
C THR A 10 5.29 20.60 -2.81
N PRO A 11 4.66 19.80 -1.91
CA PRO A 11 3.65 18.85 -2.36
C PRO A 11 2.56 19.57 -3.17
N LYS A 12 2.20 19.01 -4.30
CA LYS A 12 1.05 19.53 -5.05
C LYS A 12 -0.21 19.38 -4.18
N PRO A 13 -1.04 20.43 -4.05
CA PRO A 13 -2.32 20.27 -3.39
C PRO A 13 -3.17 19.24 -4.15
N LEU A 14 -3.92 18.42 -3.43
CA LEU A 14 -4.84 17.45 -4.04
C LEU A 14 -5.80 18.19 -4.96
N GLN A 15 -5.85 17.78 -6.23
CA GLN A 15 -6.75 18.35 -7.23
C GLN A 15 -8.01 17.47 -7.31
N PRO A 16 -9.22 18.05 -7.29
CA PRO A 16 -10.43 17.31 -7.59
C PRO A 16 -10.32 16.68 -8.99
N ARG A 17 -10.59 15.39 -9.08
CA ARG A 17 -10.67 14.66 -10.36
C ARG A 17 -12.11 14.65 -10.85
N SER A 18 -12.31 14.84 -12.15
CA SER A 18 -13.63 14.66 -12.79
C SER A 18 -14.05 13.19 -12.82
N GLU A 19 -13.07 12.28 -12.91
CA GLU A 19 -13.27 10.84 -12.93
C GLU A 19 -12.23 10.14 -12.05
N TYR A 20 -12.67 9.10 -11.35
CA TYR A 20 -11.83 8.25 -10.51
C TYR A 20 -11.64 6.90 -11.21
N PRO A 21 -10.40 6.45 -11.47
CA PRO A 21 -10.15 5.13 -12.02
C PRO A 21 -10.42 4.05 -10.96
N LYS A 22 -10.71 2.81 -11.41
CA LYS A 22 -10.74 1.67 -10.50
C LYS A 22 -9.33 1.33 -10.03
N VAL A 23 -9.14 1.14 -8.72
CA VAL A 23 -7.84 0.84 -8.10
C VAL A 23 -7.94 -0.46 -7.33
N SER A 24 -7.03 -1.40 -7.61
CA SER A 24 -6.85 -2.59 -6.80
C SER A 24 -5.70 -2.40 -5.82
N ILE A 25 -5.94 -2.65 -4.53
CA ILE A 25 -4.90 -2.64 -3.48
C ILE A 25 -4.52 -4.08 -3.18
N LEU A 26 -3.24 -4.40 -3.34
CA LEU A 26 -2.69 -5.73 -3.12
C LEU A 26 -1.93 -5.75 -1.78
N LEU A 27 -2.38 -6.59 -0.84
CA LEU A 27 -1.81 -6.74 0.48
C LEU A 27 -1.41 -8.20 0.73
N ALA A 28 -0.12 -8.45 0.93
CA ALA A 28 0.38 -9.75 1.39
C ALA A 28 0.53 -9.74 2.92
N ALA A 29 -0.06 -10.71 3.59
CA ALA A 29 0.00 -10.87 5.05
C ALA A 29 0.52 -12.26 5.43
N ARG A 30 1.35 -12.32 6.48
CA ARG A 30 1.79 -13.57 7.09
C ARG A 30 2.14 -13.37 8.56
N ASN A 31 1.40 -13.99 9.47
CA ASN A 31 1.59 -13.88 10.91
C ASN A 31 1.57 -12.41 11.40
N GLU A 32 0.53 -11.70 11.05
CA GLU A 32 0.33 -10.27 11.31
C GLU A 32 -0.86 -9.99 12.24
N GLU A 33 -1.24 -10.95 13.10
CA GLU A 33 -2.41 -10.82 13.99
C GLU A 33 -2.43 -9.54 14.83
N ALA A 34 -1.24 -9.03 15.20
CA ALA A 34 -1.12 -7.81 15.99
C ALA A 34 -1.42 -6.52 15.21
N LEU A 35 -1.26 -6.52 13.89
CA LEU A 35 -1.28 -5.31 13.06
C LEU A 35 -2.38 -5.31 11.99
N ILE A 36 -2.86 -6.50 11.60
CA ILE A 36 -3.75 -6.66 10.45
C ILE A 36 -5.03 -5.82 10.55
N ILE A 37 -5.70 -5.81 11.69
CA ILE A 37 -6.94 -5.04 11.87
C ILE A 37 -6.70 -3.55 11.70
N ARG A 38 -5.63 -3.01 12.28
CA ARG A 38 -5.25 -1.60 12.12
C ARG A 38 -5.02 -1.24 10.65
N CYS A 39 -4.36 -2.14 9.89
CA CYS A 39 -4.11 -1.96 8.46
C CYS A 39 -5.43 -1.95 7.67
N LEU A 40 -6.31 -2.93 7.89
CA LEU A 40 -7.61 -3.02 7.21
C LEU A 40 -8.53 -1.83 7.53
N GLU A 41 -8.52 -1.34 8.78
CA GLU A 41 -9.22 -0.13 9.16
C GLU A 41 -8.69 1.11 8.44
N ALA A 42 -7.36 1.23 8.25
CA ALA A 42 -6.77 2.33 7.50
C ALA A 42 -7.21 2.28 6.02
N MET A 43 -7.25 1.09 5.41
CA MET A 43 -7.76 0.90 4.05
C MET A 43 -9.25 1.22 3.93
N HIS A 44 -10.06 0.83 4.92
CA HIS A 44 -11.49 1.12 4.94
C HIS A 44 -11.79 2.63 5.07
N ARG A 45 -10.89 3.38 5.69
CA ARG A 45 -11.00 4.84 5.85
C ARG A 45 -10.40 5.64 4.70
N LEU A 46 -9.94 5.00 3.62
CA LEU A 46 -9.43 5.71 2.45
C LEU A 46 -10.49 6.63 1.85
N ASN A 47 -10.09 7.86 1.58
CA ASN A 47 -10.93 8.88 0.95
C ASN A 47 -11.03 8.61 -0.56
N TYR A 48 -11.70 7.49 -0.91
CA TYR A 48 -11.87 7.05 -2.29
C TYR A 48 -13.24 6.38 -2.47
N PRO A 49 -13.91 6.50 -3.63
CA PRO A 49 -15.19 5.85 -3.84
C PRO A 49 -15.09 4.32 -3.68
N THR A 50 -15.81 3.75 -2.71
CA THR A 50 -15.69 2.32 -2.34
C THR A 50 -16.01 1.36 -3.49
N HIS A 51 -16.92 1.75 -4.40
CA HIS A 51 -17.28 0.95 -5.57
C HIS A 51 -16.18 0.93 -6.67
N LEU A 52 -15.15 1.77 -6.54
CA LEU A 52 -13.95 1.82 -7.38
C LEU A 52 -12.70 1.29 -6.66
N LEU A 53 -12.85 0.83 -5.41
CA LEU A 53 -11.81 0.11 -4.68
C LEU A 53 -12.02 -1.39 -4.79
N ASP A 54 -10.94 -2.10 -5.03
CA ASP A 54 -10.85 -3.56 -5.04
C ASP A 54 -9.64 -3.95 -4.16
N ILE A 55 -9.89 -4.45 -2.94
CA ILE A 55 -8.83 -4.73 -1.96
C ILE A 55 -8.62 -6.23 -1.92
N GLN A 56 -7.49 -6.67 -2.45
CA GLN A 56 -7.08 -8.06 -2.57
C GLN A 56 -6.05 -8.39 -1.49
N ILE A 57 -6.39 -9.29 -0.57
CA ILE A 57 -5.54 -9.69 0.56
C ILE A 57 -5.12 -11.14 0.36
N GLY A 58 -3.82 -11.41 0.41
CA GLY A 58 -3.27 -12.76 0.35
C GLY A 58 -2.70 -13.17 1.70
N ASP A 59 -3.27 -14.18 2.33
CA ASP A 59 -2.70 -14.83 3.50
C ASP A 59 -1.68 -15.90 3.06
N ASP A 60 -0.39 -15.66 3.34
CA ASP A 60 0.72 -16.56 2.99
C ASP A 60 0.89 -17.68 4.04
N SER A 61 -0.16 -18.49 4.23
CA SER A 61 -0.17 -19.62 5.17
C SER A 61 0.19 -19.19 6.60
N SER A 62 -0.51 -18.20 7.13
CA SER A 62 -0.34 -17.79 8.53
C SER A 62 -0.66 -18.92 9.50
N SER A 63 0.11 -19.00 10.59
CA SER A 63 -0.06 -19.97 11.67
C SER A 63 -0.71 -19.39 12.94
N ASP A 64 -0.93 -18.07 12.94
CA ASP A 64 -1.61 -17.30 13.98
C ASP A 64 -3.07 -16.97 13.59
N ASN A 65 -3.69 -16.02 14.27
CA ASN A 65 -5.08 -15.63 14.02
C ASN A 65 -5.28 -14.68 12.82
N THR A 66 -4.24 -14.37 12.04
CA THR A 66 -4.29 -13.40 10.95
C THR A 66 -5.46 -13.64 9.99
N LEU A 67 -5.58 -14.85 9.44
CA LEU A 67 -6.62 -15.18 8.47
C LEU A 67 -8.03 -15.05 9.07
N ALA A 68 -8.24 -15.54 10.31
CA ALA A 68 -9.53 -15.45 10.99
C ALA A 68 -9.97 -14.00 11.23
N LEU A 69 -9.03 -13.13 11.65
CA LEU A 69 -9.26 -11.70 11.84
C LEU A 69 -9.62 -10.99 10.53
N ILE A 70 -8.95 -11.33 9.41
CA ILE A 70 -9.28 -10.78 8.10
C ILE A 70 -10.70 -11.18 7.71
N GLN A 71 -11.04 -12.47 7.80
CA GLN A 71 -12.35 -13.01 7.43
C GLN A 71 -13.49 -12.37 8.23
N GLU A 72 -13.29 -12.16 9.54
CA GLU A 72 -14.25 -11.46 10.38
C GLU A 72 -14.43 -10.01 9.95
N PHE A 73 -13.35 -9.29 9.70
CA PHE A 73 -13.38 -7.87 9.34
C PHE A 73 -14.11 -7.60 8.02
N ILE A 74 -13.96 -8.49 7.03
CA ILE A 74 -14.46 -8.25 5.67
C ILE A 74 -15.93 -8.67 5.44
N GLN A 75 -16.61 -9.30 6.41
CA GLN A 75 -17.94 -9.90 6.24
C GLN A 75 -18.99 -8.95 5.63
N ASP A 76 -18.93 -7.68 5.97
CA ASP A 76 -19.86 -6.64 5.52
C ASP A 76 -19.26 -5.66 4.50
N LYS A 77 -18.08 -5.98 3.94
CA LYS A 77 -17.29 -5.09 3.08
C LYS A 77 -17.02 -5.74 1.72
N PRO A 78 -17.92 -5.60 0.75
CA PRO A 78 -17.87 -6.34 -0.53
C PRO A 78 -16.69 -5.97 -1.43
N HIS A 79 -15.95 -4.90 -1.13
CA HIS A 79 -14.76 -4.49 -1.85
C HIS A 79 -13.46 -5.03 -1.26
N PHE A 80 -13.55 -5.87 -0.21
CA PHE A 80 -12.43 -6.60 0.36
C PHE A 80 -12.55 -8.09 0.01
N HIS A 81 -11.45 -8.68 -0.44
CA HIS A 81 -11.36 -10.09 -0.81
C HIS A 81 -10.14 -10.71 -0.16
N VAL A 82 -10.27 -11.91 0.41
CA VAL A 82 -9.16 -12.64 1.01
C VAL A 82 -8.92 -13.96 0.29
N HIS A 83 -7.65 -14.27 0.04
CA HIS A 83 -7.18 -15.48 -0.61
C HIS A 83 -6.16 -16.18 0.28
N SER A 84 -6.38 -17.46 0.58
CA SER A 84 -5.39 -18.29 1.25
C SER A 84 -4.38 -18.81 0.22
N ILE A 85 -3.14 -18.38 0.34
CA ILE A 85 -2.05 -18.71 -0.58
C ILE A 85 -1.25 -19.88 0.01
N THR A 86 -1.47 -21.06 -0.51
CA THR A 86 -0.79 -22.32 -0.08
C THR A 86 0.20 -22.83 -1.10
N GLU A 87 0.08 -22.39 -2.36
CA GLU A 87 0.90 -22.86 -3.46
C GLU A 87 1.83 -21.78 -4.00
N VAL A 88 2.91 -22.24 -4.61
CA VAL A 88 3.84 -21.36 -5.30
C VAL A 88 3.59 -21.43 -6.80
N VAL A 89 3.23 -20.32 -7.41
CA VAL A 89 3.00 -20.21 -8.85
C VAL A 89 4.20 -19.50 -9.49
N GLY A 90 4.81 -20.16 -10.47
CA GLY A 90 5.96 -19.60 -11.18
C GLY A 90 7.27 -19.63 -10.38
N LYS A 91 8.09 -18.58 -10.51
CA LYS A 91 9.44 -18.50 -9.89
C LYS A 91 9.47 -17.66 -8.60
N GLY A 92 8.46 -16.84 -8.36
CA GLY A 92 8.37 -15.99 -7.17
C GLY A 92 8.21 -16.83 -5.89
N ARG A 93 8.68 -16.32 -4.75
CA ARG A 93 8.54 -16.92 -3.43
C ARG A 93 8.07 -15.87 -2.43
N GLY A 94 7.43 -16.32 -1.33
CA GLY A 94 6.96 -15.43 -0.26
C GLY A 94 6.08 -14.30 -0.81
N LYS A 95 6.28 -13.08 -0.35
CA LYS A 95 5.50 -11.90 -0.75
C LYS A 95 5.34 -11.72 -2.27
N ALA A 96 6.40 -11.99 -3.05
CA ALA A 96 6.33 -11.85 -4.51
C ALA A 96 5.38 -12.87 -5.14
N ASN A 97 5.32 -14.11 -4.62
CA ASN A 97 4.36 -15.11 -5.04
C ASN A 97 2.92 -14.70 -4.71
N VAL A 98 2.70 -14.19 -3.48
CA VAL A 98 1.39 -13.70 -3.05
C VAL A 98 0.90 -12.58 -3.96
N LEU A 99 1.70 -11.53 -4.14
CA LEU A 99 1.34 -10.38 -4.97
C LEU A 99 1.07 -10.79 -6.43
N ALA A 100 1.85 -11.72 -6.99
CA ALA A 100 1.61 -12.23 -8.35
C ALA A 100 0.25 -12.95 -8.46
N GLN A 101 -0.14 -13.74 -7.45
CA GLN A 101 -1.45 -14.41 -7.44
C GLN A 101 -2.58 -13.40 -7.24
N LEU A 102 -2.43 -12.42 -6.34
CA LEU A 102 -3.43 -11.37 -6.14
C LEU A 102 -3.65 -10.53 -7.40
N ALA A 103 -2.58 -10.24 -8.16
CA ALA A 103 -2.69 -9.50 -9.41
C ALA A 103 -3.56 -10.19 -10.47
N HIS A 104 -3.72 -11.52 -10.41
CA HIS A 104 -4.65 -12.26 -11.29
C HIS A 104 -6.13 -12.10 -10.90
N HIS A 105 -6.40 -11.74 -9.65
CA HIS A 105 -7.75 -11.50 -9.15
C HIS A 105 -8.14 -10.02 -9.23
N ALA A 106 -7.15 -9.15 -9.29
CA ALA A 106 -7.31 -7.70 -9.32
C ALA A 106 -7.86 -7.23 -10.68
N ASP A 107 -8.82 -6.31 -10.67
CA ASP A 107 -9.46 -5.77 -11.88
C ASP A 107 -9.33 -4.23 -11.98
N GLY A 108 -8.51 -3.61 -11.14
CA GLY A 108 -8.20 -2.19 -11.17
C GLY A 108 -7.30 -1.79 -12.35
N VAL A 109 -7.45 -0.55 -12.79
CA VAL A 109 -6.55 0.07 -13.79
C VAL A 109 -5.18 0.36 -13.17
N PHE A 110 -5.17 0.70 -11.87
CA PHE A 110 -3.95 0.93 -11.10
C PHE A 110 -3.85 -0.08 -9.96
N TYR A 111 -2.65 -0.52 -9.67
CA TYR A 111 -2.34 -1.39 -8.54
C TYR A 111 -1.59 -0.62 -7.46
N GLY A 112 -2.18 -0.53 -6.27
CA GLY A 112 -1.53 -0.05 -5.07
C GLY A 112 -0.95 -1.23 -4.29
N ILE A 113 0.34 -1.20 -3.95
CA ILE A 113 0.97 -2.23 -3.13
C ILE A 113 1.40 -1.60 -1.81
N THR A 114 1.08 -2.24 -0.71
CA THR A 114 1.46 -1.78 0.63
C THR A 114 1.77 -2.96 1.55
N ASP A 115 2.32 -2.68 2.72
CA ASP A 115 2.61 -3.66 3.78
C ASP A 115 1.64 -3.50 4.95
N VAL A 116 1.49 -4.57 5.75
CA VAL A 116 0.57 -4.60 6.89
C VAL A 116 1.00 -3.63 8.00
N ASP A 117 2.30 -3.42 8.18
CA ASP A 117 2.89 -2.54 9.19
C ASP A 117 2.84 -1.05 8.83
N VAL A 118 2.47 -0.71 7.59
CA VAL A 118 2.34 0.67 7.12
C VAL A 118 0.99 1.25 7.51
N GLN A 119 1.00 2.45 8.08
CA GLN A 119 -0.21 3.22 8.34
C GLN A 119 -0.51 4.14 7.14
N LEU A 120 -1.55 3.81 6.39
CA LEU A 120 -1.96 4.58 5.22
C LEU A 120 -2.71 5.86 5.64
N PRO A 121 -2.34 7.04 5.11
CA PRO A 121 -3.16 8.24 5.25
C PRO A 121 -4.45 8.12 4.42
N ALA A 122 -5.51 8.81 4.83
CA ALA A 122 -6.81 8.72 4.15
C ALA A 122 -6.72 9.08 2.66
N ASP A 123 -5.87 10.02 2.29
CA ASP A 123 -5.70 10.49 0.91
C ASP A 123 -4.58 9.76 0.15
N TRP A 124 -4.13 8.60 0.63
CA TRP A 124 -3.02 7.85 0.05
C TRP A 124 -3.18 7.60 -1.46
N ILE A 125 -4.32 7.05 -1.88
CA ILE A 125 -4.61 6.77 -3.30
C ILE A 125 -4.66 8.05 -4.11
N LEU A 126 -5.32 9.10 -3.61
CA LEU A 126 -5.42 10.38 -4.30
C LEU A 126 -4.04 11.01 -4.51
N GLY A 127 -3.19 10.95 -3.47
CA GLY A 127 -1.82 11.47 -3.53
C GLY A 127 -0.96 10.74 -4.57
N LEU A 128 -1.08 9.41 -4.67
CA LEU A 128 -0.35 8.64 -5.68
C LEU A 128 -0.88 8.91 -7.08
N LEU A 129 -2.20 8.90 -7.27
CA LEU A 129 -2.81 9.06 -8.58
C LEU A 129 -2.53 10.42 -9.23
N GLN A 130 -2.32 11.49 -8.44
CA GLN A 130 -2.03 12.80 -9.01
C GLN A 130 -0.62 12.93 -9.60
N GLU A 131 0.29 11.99 -9.25
CA GLU A 131 1.66 11.96 -9.78
C GLU A 131 1.78 11.12 -11.06
N PHE A 132 0.70 10.43 -11.48
CA PHE A 132 0.67 9.74 -12.76
C PHE A 132 0.33 10.71 -13.90
N ASP A 133 1.10 10.61 -14.98
CA ASP A 133 0.83 11.17 -16.29
C ASP A 133 1.11 10.10 -17.36
N ASP A 134 1.04 10.48 -18.64
CA ASP A 134 1.13 9.53 -19.76
C ASP A 134 2.47 8.78 -19.85
N ASP A 135 3.54 9.36 -19.28
CA ASP A 135 4.90 8.79 -19.31
C ASP A 135 5.29 8.09 -17.99
N VAL A 136 4.44 8.13 -16.95
CA VAL A 136 4.74 7.56 -15.62
C VAL A 136 4.10 6.20 -15.46
N GLY A 137 4.95 5.16 -15.45
CA GLY A 137 4.51 3.77 -15.22
C GLY A 137 4.48 3.32 -13.75
N LEU A 138 5.18 4.04 -12.84
CA LEU A 138 5.27 3.71 -11.43
C LEU A 138 5.39 4.97 -10.58
N VAL A 139 4.61 5.03 -9.50
CA VAL A 139 4.72 6.08 -8.46
C VAL A 139 4.98 5.40 -7.12
N SER A 140 5.96 5.88 -6.38
CA SER A 140 6.27 5.39 -5.03
C SER A 140 6.06 6.49 -3.99
N GLY A 141 5.35 6.17 -2.92
CA GLY A 141 5.27 7.01 -1.72
C GLY A 141 6.52 6.87 -0.86
N THR A 142 6.73 7.82 0.04
CA THR A 142 7.78 7.77 1.05
C THR A 142 7.18 7.32 2.39
N THR A 143 7.67 6.21 2.92
CA THR A 143 7.33 5.74 4.27
C THR A 143 8.24 6.41 5.28
N MET A 144 7.69 6.87 6.40
CA MET A 144 8.44 7.44 7.51
C MET A 144 8.14 6.67 8.79
N CYS A 145 9.15 6.51 9.65
CA CYS A 145 8.91 5.98 10.99
C CYS A 145 8.09 6.97 11.81
N GLN A 146 7.21 6.46 12.68
CA GLN A 146 6.45 7.33 13.58
C GLN A 146 7.41 8.11 14.49
N PRO A 147 7.21 9.43 14.64
CA PRO A 147 8.04 10.24 15.54
C PRO A 147 7.81 9.81 16.98
N GLY A 148 8.86 9.70 17.76
CA GLY A 148 8.76 9.36 19.21
C GLY A 148 10.08 9.03 19.87
N GLU A 149 10.98 8.33 19.17
CA GLU A 149 12.28 7.97 19.69
C GLU A 149 13.41 8.51 18.79
N LEU A 150 14.56 8.81 19.40
CA LEU A 150 15.73 9.30 18.66
C LEU A 150 16.11 8.36 17.51
N PHE A 151 16.06 7.05 17.75
CA PHE A 151 16.38 6.04 16.74
C PHE A 151 15.40 6.06 15.55
N ALA A 152 14.10 6.15 15.79
CA ALA A 152 13.07 6.26 14.75
C ALA A 152 13.26 7.54 13.92
N THR A 153 13.65 8.65 14.56
CA THR A 153 13.95 9.91 13.86
C THR A 153 15.19 9.76 12.96
N MET A 154 16.24 9.10 13.44
CA MET A 154 17.46 8.83 12.64
C MET A 154 17.15 7.92 11.46
N GLN A 155 16.37 6.86 11.64
CA GLN A 155 15.91 5.98 10.55
C GLN A 155 15.11 6.76 9.49
N SER A 156 14.23 7.66 9.91
CA SER A 156 13.44 8.50 8.99
C SER A 156 14.34 9.41 8.15
N ILE A 157 15.38 9.99 8.75
CA ILE A 157 16.36 10.83 8.05
C ILE A 157 17.15 10.01 7.03
N ASP A 158 17.60 8.82 7.40
CA ASP A 158 18.35 7.90 6.53
C ASP A 158 17.48 7.48 5.33
N TRP A 159 16.21 7.16 5.59
CA TRP A 159 15.26 6.79 4.55
C TRP A 159 14.96 7.94 3.58
N LEU A 160 14.75 9.15 4.10
CA LEU A 160 14.59 10.35 3.27
C LEU A 160 15.83 10.64 2.42
N HIS A 161 17.02 10.42 2.96
CA HIS A 161 18.28 10.52 2.22
C HIS A 161 18.33 9.53 1.05
N PHE A 162 18.03 8.26 1.33
CA PHE A 162 18.02 7.19 0.32
C PHE A 162 17.03 7.50 -0.81
N MET A 163 15.80 7.90 -0.47
CA MET A 163 14.78 8.28 -1.45
C MET A 163 15.17 9.53 -2.24
N GLY A 164 15.89 10.47 -1.64
CA GLY A 164 16.44 11.64 -2.32
C GLY A 164 17.49 11.27 -3.38
N TYR A 165 18.30 10.24 -3.15
CA TYR A 165 19.22 9.73 -4.16
C TYR A 165 18.50 9.10 -5.35
N ILE A 166 17.45 8.31 -5.12
CA ILE A 166 16.67 7.68 -6.21
C ILE A 166 16.04 8.74 -7.11
N LYS A 167 15.57 9.86 -6.56
CA LYS A 167 14.98 10.95 -7.34
C LYS A 167 16.00 11.77 -8.17
N ALA A 168 17.29 11.65 -7.85
CA ALA A 168 18.35 12.41 -8.51
C ALA A 168 18.93 11.70 -9.77
N PHE A 169 18.53 10.47 -10.04
CA PHE A 169 18.88 9.64 -11.20
C PHE A 169 17.65 9.28 -12.01
#